data_2d5131a6cdf8549a9cd5aee8e239fec7
#
_entry.id   2d5131a6cdf8549a9cd5aee8e239fec7
#
_cell.length_a   1.000
_cell.length_b   1.000
_cell.length_c   1.000
_cell.angle_alpha   90.00
_cell.angle_beta   90.00
_cell.angle_gamma   90.00
#
_symmetry.space_group_name_H-M   'P 1'
#
loop_
_entity.id
_entity.type
_entity.pdbx_description
1 polymer ?
#
loop_
_entity_poly.entity_id
_entity_poly.type
_entity_poly.pdbx_seq_one_letter_code
_entity_poly.pdbx_strand_id
1 'polypeptide(L)'
;MKTSRQTTGYLVGLAAVLGGLLPATVAPLAAQDFADVKMVFKYDGKPPAPAAVAVTKDQAFCGKKKLVDEALLVDAKTKGIANVIAYIYVRGAANKPPVHPSFAKTAKAEVKLANTGCRFEPRMVLLRSTQTLLVQNPDSVGHNTKMDPIDQVKNPGQNFNLPA
;
A
#
# COMPACT_ATOMS: atom_id res chain seq x y z
N MET A 1 -15.75 100.79 9.92
CA MET A 1 -15.90 99.55 9.22
C MET A 1 -14.98 98.51 9.91
N LYS A 2 -15.56 97.61 10.77
CA LYS A 2 -14.84 96.57 11.49
C LYS A 2 -15.17 95.26 10.83
N THR A 3 -14.20 94.56 10.21
CA THR A 3 -14.31 93.23 9.68
C THR A 3 -13.89 92.24 10.69
N SER A 4 -14.86 91.44 11.13
CA SER A 4 -14.69 90.28 12.03
C SER A 4 -14.19 89.08 11.20
N ARG A 5 -13.05 88.49 11.58
CA ARG A 5 -12.56 87.21 11.08
C ARG A 5 -13.06 86.10 12.00
N GLN A 6 -13.89 85.23 11.43
CA GLN A 6 -14.23 83.98 12.09
C GLN A 6 -13.12 82.95 11.77
N THR A 7 -12.52 82.39 12.79
CA THR A 7 -11.62 81.23 12.74
C THR A 7 -12.39 79.95 12.98
N THR A 8 -12.55 79.13 11.91
CA THR A 8 -13.13 77.85 12.00
C THR A 8 -12.05 76.83 12.47
N GLY A 9 -12.21 76.37 13.67
CA GLY A 9 -11.34 75.30 14.18
C GLY A 9 -11.82 73.92 13.73
N TYR A 10 -10.97 73.17 13.04
CA TYR A 10 -11.19 71.77 12.71
C TYR A 10 -10.73 70.89 13.85
N LEU A 11 -11.64 70.21 14.49
CA LEU A 11 -11.37 69.09 15.45
C LEU A 11 -11.06 67.82 14.62
N VAL A 12 -9.81 67.43 14.57
CA VAL A 12 -9.41 66.13 14.04
C VAL A 12 -9.69 65.05 15.13
N GLY A 13 -10.76 64.30 14.92
CA GLY A 13 -11.07 63.16 15.76
C GLY A 13 -10.15 61.99 15.41
N LEU A 14 -9.28 61.60 16.34
CA LEU A 14 -8.46 60.42 16.24
C LEU A 14 -9.33 59.19 16.57
N ALA A 15 -9.79 58.46 15.53
CA ALA A 15 -10.47 57.20 15.69
C ALA A 15 -9.40 56.09 15.93
N ALA A 16 -9.26 55.65 17.19
CA ALA A 16 -8.45 54.50 17.54
C ALA A 16 -9.19 53.23 17.08
N VAL A 17 -8.70 52.59 16.00
CA VAL A 17 -9.15 51.27 15.58
C VAL A 17 -8.48 50.24 16.50
N LEU A 18 -9.20 49.78 17.51
CA LEU A 18 -8.84 48.59 18.27
C LEU A 18 -9.07 47.36 17.38
N GLY A 19 -8.04 46.93 16.69
CA GLY A 19 -8.02 45.65 16.00
C GLY A 19 -8.03 44.51 17.04
N GLY A 20 -9.20 43.95 17.30
CA GLY A 20 -9.33 42.75 18.12
C GLY A 20 -8.68 41.58 17.40
N LEU A 21 -7.51 41.10 17.86
CA LEU A 21 -6.98 39.78 17.52
C LEU A 21 -7.95 38.75 18.11
N LEU A 22 -8.85 38.21 17.26
CA LEU A 22 -9.59 37.02 17.62
C LEU A 22 -8.58 35.86 17.70
N PRO A 23 -8.49 35.14 18.83
CA PRO A 23 -7.66 33.96 18.88
C PRO A 23 -8.24 32.93 17.89
N ALA A 24 -7.45 32.56 16.88
CA ALA A 24 -7.79 31.44 16.02
C ALA A 24 -7.81 30.18 16.92
N THR A 25 -8.98 29.74 17.28
CA THR A 25 -9.14 28.42 17.94
C THR A 25 -8.79 27.37 16.91
N VAL A 26 -7.56 26.87 16.98
CA VAL A 26 -7.17 25.66 16.26
C VAL A 26 -7.97 24.53 16.90
N ALA A 27 -9.04 24.09 16.21
CA ALA A 27 -9.77 22.89 16.62
C ALA A 27 -8.77 21.74 16.65
N PRO A 28 -8.68 20.96 17.75
CA PRO A 28 -7.83 19.79 17.77
C PRO A 28 -8.29 18.87 16.61
N LEU A 29 -7.35 18.52 15.72
CA LEU A 29 -7.60 17.43 14.76
C LEU A 29 -7.99 16.22 15.62
N ALA A 30 -9.22 15.74 15.48
CA ALA A 30 -9.62 14.50 16.14
C ALA A 30 -8.61 13.42 15.75
N ALA A 31 -7.91 12.88 16.72
CA ALA A 31 -7.01 11.77 16.50
C ALA A 31 -7.85 10.63 15.94
N GLN A 32 -7.55 10.19 14.72
CA GLN A 32 -8.20 9.00 14.17
C GLN A 32 -7.68 7.80 14.94
N ASP A 33 -8.57 7.11 15.64
CA ASP A 33 -8.23 5.89 16.34
C ASP A 33 -8.04 4.76 15.32
N PHE A 34 -6.83 4.20 15.28
CA PHE A 34 -6.51 3.02 14.50
C PHE A 34 -6.39 1.83 15.43
N ALA A 35 -6.84 0.68 14.99
CA ALA A 35 -6.72 -0.57 15.73
C ALA A 35 -5.99 -1.61 14.89
N ASP A 36 -5.19 -2.45 15.55
CA ASP A 36 -4.59 -3.62 14.94
C ASP A 36 -5.60 -4.76 14.89
N VAL A 37 -5.69 -5.42 13.73
CA VAL A 37 -6.50 -6.63 13.56
C VAL A 37 -5.57 -7.80 13.29
N LYS A 38 -5.60 -8.80 14.18
CA LYS A 38 -4.86 -10.05 14.00
C LYS A 38 -5.84 -11.15 13.63
N MET A 39 -5.62 -11.78 12.46
CA MET A 39 -6.41 -12.88 11.97
C MET A 39 -5.54 -14.12 11.78
N VAL A 40 -6.10 -15.28 12.07
CA VAL A 40 -5.46 -16.58 11.82
C VAL A 40 -6.46 -17.44 11.05
N PHE A 41 -6.07 -17.83 9.84
CA PHE A 41 -6.85 -18.76 9.02
C PHE A 41 -6.36 -20.18 9.27
N LYS A 42 -7.26 -21.05 9.72
CA LYS A 42 -6.96 -22.46 10.02
C LYS A 42 -7.76 -23.37 9.12
N TYR A 43 -7.12 -24.44 8.68
CA TYR A 43 -7.74 -25.51 7.93
C TYR A 43 -8.52 -26.43 8.91
N ASP A 44 -9.75 -26.72 8.59
CA ASP A 44 -10.55 -27.68 9.34
C ASP A 44 -10.32 -29.10 8.80
N GLY A 45 -10.13 -30.07 9.69
CA GLY A 45 -9.84 -31.44 9.34
C GLY A 45 -8.34 -31.79 9.23
N LYS A 46 -8.03 -32.86 8.50
CA LYS A 46 -6.66 -33.33 8.24
C LYS A 46 -6.06 -32.51 7.07
N PRO A 47 -4.94 -31.79 7.28
CA PRO A 47 -4.30 -31.04 6.21
C PRO A 47 -3.90 -31.95 5.05
N PRO A 48 -4.18 -31.57 3.78
CA PRO A 48 -3.69 -32.30 2.64
C PRO A 48 -2.17 -32.12 2.51
N ALA A 49 -1.48 -33.15 2.05
CA ALA A 49 -0.09 -32.99 1.62
C ALA A 49 -0.06 -32.25 0.28
N PRO A 50 0.78 -31.22 0.12
CA PRO A 50 0.89 -30.52 -1.16
C PRO A 50 1.43 -31.48 -2.23
N ALA A 51 0.85 -31.46 -3.43
CA ALA A 51 1.27 -32.28 -4.55
C ALA A 51 2.64 -31.80 -5.07
N ALA A 52 3.51 -32.72 -5.49
CA ALA A 52 4.76 -32.37 -6.14
C ALA A 52 4.50 -31.78 -7.53
N VAL A 53 5.24 -30.73 -7.89
CA VAL A 53 5.21 -30.15 -9.24
C VAL A 53 6.15 -30.92 -10.15
N ALA A 54 5.64 -31.41 -11.29
CA ALA A 54 6.47 -31.99 -12.33
C ALA A 54 7.28 -30.90 -13.04
N VAL A 55 8.58 -30.86 -12.79
CA VAL A 55 9.50 -29.90 -13.45
C VAL A 55 9.87 -30.44 -14.83
N THR A 56 9.46 -29.75 -15.88
CA THR A 56 9.70 -30.13 -17.28
C THR A 56 10.79 -29.32 -17.95
N LYS A 57 11.12 -28.14 -17.41
CA LYS A 57 12.15 -27.21 -17.93
C LYS A 57 13.22 -26.95 -16.88
N ASP A 58 14.45 -26.70 -17.31
CA ASP A 58 15.58 -26.39 -16.43
C ASP A 58 15.76 -27.39 -15.26
N GLN A 59 15.58 -28.68 -15.58
CA GLN A 59 15.56 -29.78 -14.59
C GLN A 59 16.84 -29.86 -13.75
N ALA A 60 17.98 -29.50 -14.35
CA ALA A 60 19.27 -29.49 -13.65
C ALA A 60 19.32 -28.52 -12.46
N PHE A 61 18.54 -27.43 -12.54
CA PHE A 61 18.42 -26.44 -11.46
C PHE A 61 17.08 -26.56 -10.72
N CYS A 62 15.98 -26.39 -11.42
CA CYS A 62 14.64 -26.36 -10.80
C CYS A 62 14.18 -27.72 -10.27
N GLY A 63 14.57 -28.83 -10.94
CA GLY A 63 14.24 -30.19 -10.48
C GLY A 63 14.81 -30.54 -9.11
N LYS A 64 15.91 -29.88 -8.70
CA LYS A 64 16.50 -30.05 -7.37
C LYS A 64 15.78 -29.30 -6.25
N LYS A 65 14.84 -28.41 -6.57
CA LYS A 65 14.17 -27.52 -5.60
C LYS A 65 13.00 -28.19 -4.88
N LYS A 66 12.59 -29.41 -5.28
CA LYS A 66 11.44 -30.15 -4.68
C LYS A 66 10.19 -29.28 -4.61
N LEU A 67 9.84 -28.67 -5.75
CA LEU A 67 8.69 -27.77 -5.86
C LEU A 67 7.39 -28.52 -5.60
N VAL A 68 6.48 -27.85 -4.91
CA VAL A 68 5.14 -28.36 -4.61
C VAL A 68 4.08 -27.38 -5.11
N ASP A 69 2.88 -27.88 -5.33
CA ASP A 69 1.74 -27.02 -5.58
C ASP A 69 1.42 -26.21 -4.32
N GLU A 70 1.46 -24.89 -4.46
CA GLU A 70 1.23 -23.93 -3.39
C GLU A 70 -0.19 -23.33 -3.38
N ALA A 71 -1.13 -23.91 -4.15
CA ALA A 71 -2.51 -23.42 -4.17
C ALA A 71 -3.15 -23.52 -2.77
N LEU A 72 -2.78 -24.53 -2.01
CA LEU A 72 -3.19 -24.69 -0.61
C LEU A 72 -2.01 -25.22 0.21
N LEU A 73 -1.38 -24.37 0.99
CA LEU A 73 -0.36 -24.74 1.95
C LEU A 73 -0.90 -24.66 3.37
N VAL A 74 -0.89 -25.78 4.07
CA VAL A 74 -1.37 -25.90 5.45
C VAL A 74 -0.24 -26.44 6.33
N ASP A 75 0.09 -25.71 7.37
CA ASP A 75 1.05 -26.21 8.37
C ASP A 75 0.48 -27.41 9.13
N ALA A 76 1.20 -28.52 9.13
CA ALA A 76 0.72 -29.78 9.67
C ALA A 76 0.44 -29.74 11.19
N LYS A 77 1.15 -28.87 11.93
CA LYS A 77 1.04 -28.76 13.40
C LYS A 77 -0.01 -27.75 13.81
N THR A 78 0.09 -26.53 13.28
CA THR A 78 -0.77 -25.39 13.67
C THR A 78 -2.07 -25.36 12.88
N LYS A 79 -2.12 -26.07 11.76
CA LYS A 79 -3.18 -26.02 10.74
C LYS A 79 -3.36 -24.64 10.11
N GLY A 80 -2.40 -23.74 10.29
CA GLY A 80 -2.40 -22.44 9.67
C GLY A 80 -2.34 -22.53 8.15
N ILE A 81 -3.18 -21.77 7.45
CA ILE A 81 -3.18 -21.67 5.99
C ILE A 81 -2.23 -20.54 5.60
N ALA A 82 -1.27 -20.83 4.73
CA ALA A 82 -0.33 -19.85 4.20
C ALA A 82 -0.93 -19.07 3.01
N ASN A 83 -0.31 -17.95 2.69
CA ASN A 83 -0.62 -17.15 1.49
C ASN A 83 -2.08 -16.65 1.41
N VAL A 84 -2.70 -16.36 2.55
CA VAL A 84 -4.04 -15.77 2.60
C VAL A 84 -3.93 -14.25 2.71
N ILE A 85 -4.67 -13.53 1.88
CA ILE A 85 -4.81 -12.08 1.97
C ILE A 85 -6.22 -11.76 2.46
N ALA A 86 -6.30 -10.96 3.53
CA ALA A 86 -7.53 -10.34 3.98
C ALA A 86 -7.47 -8.84 3.69
N TYR A 87 -8.53 -8.28 3.14
CA TYR A 87 -8.61 -6.86 2.84
C TYR A 87 -10.00 -6.32 3.10
N ILE A 88 -10.07 -5.03 3.39
CA ILE A 88 -11.34 -4.34 3.54
C ILE A 88 -11.86 -3.96 2.15
N TYR A 89 -12.97 -4.58 1.75
CA TYR A 89 -13.63 -4.22 0.51
C TYR A 89 -14.53 -3.01 0.71
N VAL A 90 -14.27 -1.93 -0.02
CA VAL A 90 -15.09 -0.73 -0.02
C VAL A 90 -15.63 -0.43 -1.42
N ARG A 91 -16.91 -0.07 -1.50
CA ARG A 91 -17.51 0.39 -2.76
C ARG A 91 -17.33 1.90 -2.88
N GLY A 92 -16.77 2.32 -4.01
CA GLY A 92 -16.59 3.74 -4.33
C GLY A 92 -15.41 4.41 -3.60
N ALA A 93 -14.84 5.42 -4.25
CA ALA A 93 -13.66 6.12 -3.73
C ALA A 93 -13.94 6.94 -2.46
N ALA A 94 -15.17 7.40 -2.28
CA ALA A 94 -15.56 8.22 -1.12
C ALA A 94 -15.53 7.47 0.22
N ASN A 95 -15.63 6.14 0.19
CA ASN A 95 -15.70 5.30 1.39
C ASN A 95 -14.36 4.68 1.77
N LYS A 96 -13.25 5.12 1.18
CA LYS A 96 -11.93 4.60 1.52
C LYS A 96 -11.60 4.89 2.98
N PRO A 97 -11.19 3.88 3.77
CA PRO A 97 -10.76 4.11 5.13
C PRO A 97 -9.50 4.99 5.15
N PRO A 98 -9.29 5.77 6.21
CA PRO A 98 -8.06 6.53 6.37
C PRO A 98 -6.86 5.60 6.45
N VAL A 99 -5.73 6.07 5.92
CA VAL A 99 -4.48 5.32 5.96
C VAL A 99 -3.71 5.71 7.22
N HIS A 100 -3.24 4.71 7.98
CA HIS A 100 -2.46 4.96 9.18
C HIS A 100 -1.18 5.78 8.85
N PRO A 101 -0.85 6.83 9.61
CA PRO A 101 0.28 7.73 9.31
C PRO A 101 1.64 7.03 9.18
N SER A 102 1.86 5.89 9.85
CA SER A 102 3.10 5.12 9.73
C SER A 102 3.42 4.67 8.30
N PHE A 103 2.39 4.53 7.45
CA PHE A 103 2.58 4.14 6.05
C PHE A 103 3.13 5.26 5.16
N ALA A 104 3.17 6.51 5.64
CA ALA A 104 3.73 7.63 4.89
C ALA A 104 5.23 7.40 4.57
N LYS A 105 5.99 6.85 5.51
CA LYS A 105 7.41 6.57 5.36
C LYS A 105 7.74 5.60 4.22
N THR A 106 6.82 4.71 3.88
CA THR A 106 6.98 3.69 2.83
C THR A 106 6.13 3.95 1.60
N ALA A 107 5.56 5.15 1.47
CA ALA A 107 4.63 5.48 0.39
C ALA A 107 5.24 5.31 -1.01
N LYS A 108 6.54 5.55 -1.16
CA LYS A 108 7.30 5.45 -2.42
C LYS A 108 8.38 4.36 -2.36
N ALA A 109 8.29 3.44 -1.41
CA ALA A 109 9.27 2.37 -1.28
C ALA A 109 9.17 1.38 -2.45
N GLU A 110 10.28 0.73 -2.77
CA GLU A 110 10.28 -0.42 -3.65
C GLU A 110 9.76 -1.66 -2.90
N VAL A 111 8.92 -2.43 -3.58
CA VAL A 111 8.44 -3.72 -3.12
C VAL A 111 9.03 -4.79 -4.04
N LYS A 112 9.69 -5.76 -3.48
CA LYS A 112 10.42 -6.77 -4.24
C LYS A 112 9.56 -8.01 -4.48
N LEU A 113 9.65 -8.53 -5.70
CA LEU A 113 9.15 -9.84 -6.11
C LEU A 113 10.29 -10.55 -6.84
N ALA A 114 10.74 -11.67 -6.36
CA ALA A 114 11.85 -12.38 -6.96
C ALA A 114 11.43 -13.77 -7.50
N ASN A 115 12.05 -14.19 -8.60
CA ASN A 115 12.03 -15.59 -9.03
C ASN A 115 13.18 -16.30 -8.29
N THR A 116 12.90 -16.89 -7.14
CA THR A 116 13.91 -17.55 -6.31
C THR A 116 13.58 -19.03 -6.14
N GLY A 117 14.51 -19.90 -6.55
CA GLY A 117 14.29 -21.34 -6.47
C GLY A 117 13.16 -21.80 -7.38
N CYS A 118 13.01 -21.19 -8.56
CA CYS A 118 12.03 -21.48 -9.58
C CYS A 118 10.58 -21.24 -9.15
N ARG A 119 10.36 -20.27 -8.28
CA ARG A 119 9.04 -19.81 -7.85
C ARG A 119 9.09 -18.32 -7.49
N PHE A 120 7.92 -17.70 -7.42
CA PHE A 120 7.83 -16.33 -6.91
C PHE A 120 8.01 -16.30 -5.39
N GLU A 121 8.91 -15.41 -4.93
CA GLU A 121 9.14 -15.15 -3.52
C GLU A 121 9.15 -13.63 -3.25
N PRO A 122 8.29 -13.12 -2.38
CA PRO A 122 7.20 -13.84 -1.70
C PRO A 122 6.09 -14.26 -2.67
N ARG A 123 5.31 -15.27 -2.32
CA ARG A 123 4.20 -15.75 -3.15
C ARG A 123 3.13 -14.69 -3.39
N MET A 124 2.90 -13.83 -2.40
CA MET A 124 1.90 -12.77 -2.41
C MET A 124 2.55 -11.44 -2.09
N VAL A 125 2.26 -10.42 -2.89
CA VAL A 125 2.79 -9.07 -2.72
C VAL A 125 1.65 -8.09 -2.55
N LEU A 126 1.72 -7.29 -1.49
CA LEU A 126 0.83 -6.14 -1.31
C LEU A 126 1.55 -4.88 -1.80
N LEU A 127 1.03 -4.29 -2.86
CA LEU A 127 1.60 -3.12 -3.52
C LEU A 127 0.61 -1.96 -3.49
N ARG A 128 1.05 -0.81 -3.01
CA ARG A 128 0.28 0.44 -3.12
C ARG A 128 0.55 1.10 -4.47
N SER A 129 -0.43 1.79 -5.02
CA SER A 129 -0.31 2.49 -6.31
C SER A 129 0.81 3.54 -6.38
N THR A 130 1.34 3.95 -5.23
CA THR A 130 2.46 4.91 -5.12
C THR A 130 3.83 4.25 -5.03
N GLN A 131 3.88 2.93 -4.88
CA GLN A 131 5.12 2.14 -4.75
C GLN A 131 5.55 1.58 -6.11
N THR A 132 6.82 1.20 -6.20
CA THR A 132 7.39 0.52 -7.37
C THR A 132 7.54 -0.96 -7.08
N LEU A 133 7.08 -1.82 -8.00
CA LEU A 133 7.37 -3.25 -7.95
C LEU A 133 8.72 -3.51 -8.62
N LEU A 134 9.68 -3.98 -7.86
CA LEU A 134 10.98 -4.44 -8.37
C LEU A 134 10.94 -5.95 -8.57
N VAL A 135 10.94 -6.38 -9.82
CA VAL A 135 10.96 -7.80 -10.18
C VAL A 135 12.39 -8.24 -10.43
N GLN A 136 12.83 -9.31 -9.78
CA GLN A 136 14.20 -9.80 -9.81
C GLN A 136 14.26 -11.28 -10.17
N ASN A 137 15.40 -11.69 -10.75
CA ASN A 137 15.75 -13.10 -10.96
C ASN A 137 17.15 -13.39 -10.36
N PRO A 138 17.25 -13.84 -9.12
CA PRO A 138 18.51 -14.29 -8.54
C PRO A 138 18.89 -15.73 -8.88
N ASP A 139 18.05 -16.48 -9.59
CA ASP A 139 18.34 -17.85 -10.02
C ASP A 139 19.34 -17.84 -11.20
N SER A 140 20.09 -18.92 -11.34
CA SER A 140 21.04 -19.11 -12.47
C SER A 140 20.37 -19.66 -13.75
N VAL A 141 19.07 -19.57 -13.85
CA VAL A 141 18.28 -19.92 -15.04
C VAL A 141 17.31 -18.77 -15.35
N GLY A 142 16.98 -18.61 -16.63
CA GLY A 142 16.06 -17.56 -17.06
C GLY A 142 14.62 -17.82 -16.61
N HIS A 143 13.94 -16.77 -16.18
CA HIS A 143 12.52 -16.79 -15.83
C HIS A 143 11.77 -15.73 -16.61
N ASN A 144 10.44 -15.78 -16.56
CA ASN A 144 9.61 -14.67 -16.98
C ASN A 144 8.61 -14.32 -15.90
N THR A 145 8.19 -13.05 -15.91
CA THR A 145 7.12 -12.57 -15.04
C THR A 145 6.02 -12.00 -15.93
N LYS A 146 4.88 -12.65 -15.91
CA LYS A 146 3.68 -12.19 -16.61
C LYS A 146 2.73 -11.55 -15.61
N MET A 147 2.25 -10.36 -15.92
CA MET A 147 1.25 -9.64 -15.16
C MET A 147 -0.02 -9.51 -16.00
N ASP A 148 -1.12 -10.03 -15.48
CA ASP A 148 -2.44 -9.93 -16.08
C ASP A 148 -3.37 -9.11 -15.16
N PRO A 149 -3.43 -7.77 -15.32
CA PRO A 149 -4.30 -6.93 -14.53
C PRO A 149 -5.78 -7.25 -14.77
N ILE A 150 -6.62 -7.07 -13.73
CA ILE A 150 -8.07 -7.26 -13.83
C ILE A 150 -8.69 -6.29 -14.85
N ASP A 151 -8.26 -5.03 -14.85
CA ASP A 151 -8.66 -4.01 -15.82
C ASP A 151 -7.56 -3.86 -16.89
N GLN A 152 -7.59 -4.71 -17.89
CA GLN A 152 -6.59 -4.72 -18.97
C GLN A 152 -6.74 -3.54 -19.95
N VAL A 153 -7.87 -2.85 -19.94
CA VAL A 153 -8.08 -1.66 -20.79
C VAL A 153 -7.26 -0.48 -20.24
N LYS A 154 -7.28 -0.28 -18.92
CA LYS A 154 -6.50 0.78 -18.26
C LYS A 154 -5.06 0.37 -17.98
N ASN A 155 -4.84 -0.92 -17.73
CA ASN A 155 -3.54 -1.47 -17.40
C ASN A 155 -3.29 -2.69 -18.29
N PRO A 156 -2.69 -2.53 -19.47
CA PRO A 156 -2.40 -3.65 -20.35
C PRO A 156 -1.46 -4.65 -19.69
N GLY A 157 -1.69 -5.92 -19.95
CA GLY A 157 -0.84 -7.00 -19.47
C GLY A 157 0.61 -6.83 -19.92
N GLN A 158 1.53 -7.29 -19.09
CA GLN A 158 2.98 -7.22 -19.34
C GLN A 158 3.61 -8.60 -19.18
N ASN A 159 4.64 -8.88 -19.96
CA ASN A 159 5.43 -10.10 -19.82
C ASN A 159 6.92 -9.76 -19.97
N PHE A 160 7.66 -9.90 -18.90
CA PHE A 160 9.07 -9.58 -18.85
C PHE A 160 9.90 -10.85 -18.81
N ASN A 161 10.86 -10.98 -19.72
CA ASN A 161 11.89 -12.00 -19.65
C ASN A 161 13.01 -11.50 -18.74
N LEU A 162 13.36 -12.33 -17.78
CA LEU A 162 14.41 -12.08 -16.80
C LEU A 162 15.55 -13.08 -17.07
N PRO A 163 16.68 -12.66 -17.61
CA PRO A 163 17.82 -13.54 -17.82
C PRO A 163 18.35 -14.05 -16.49
N ALA A 164 19.21 -15.09 -16.56
CA ALA A 164 19.96 -15.61 -15.43
C ALA A 164 20.98 -14.60 -14.91
#